data_e86e9520c4aa65051216fc69541d9329
#
_entry.id   e86e9520c4aa65051216fc69541d9329
#
_cell.length_a   1.000
_cell.length_b   1.000
_cell.length_c   1.000
_cell.angle_alpha   90.00
_cell.angle_beta   90.00
_cell.angle_gamma   90.00
#
_symmetry.space_group_name_H-M   'P 1'
#
loop_
_entity.id
_entity.type
_entity.pdbx_description
1 polymer ?
#
loop_
_entity_poly.entity_id
_entity_poly.type
_entity_poly.pdbx_seq_one_letter_code
_entity_poly.pdbx_strand_id
1 'polypeptide(L)'
;ESRITLWVPRIHEQHTRRIWNSNSRVSPDIRITSTNRPWTQARYSDLAITTGGQSSIEALCLGVPTIALPELAAQKDFVYFLSSIGACISVPDFATADLRHLATTAIATKTLRESLSRIALQTIDGGGSSRIIDTVRSLI
;
A
#
# COMPACT_ATOMS: atom_id res chain seq x y z
N GLU A 1 -1.38 1.79 21.45
CA GLU A 1 -2.62 1.40 20.72
C GLU A 1 -2.39 1.57 19.23
N SER A 2 -2.66 0.52 18.45
CA SER A 2 -2.53 0.57 16.99
C SER A 2 -3.75 1.27 16.41
N ARG A 3 -3.55 2.38 15.69
CA ARG A 3 -4.63 3.08 14.99
C ARG A 3 -4.63 2.69 13.52
N ILE A 4 -5.76 2.24 13.02
CA ILE A 4 -5.97 1.97 11.60
C ILE A 4 -6.68 3.17 10.97
N THR A 5 -6.13 3.69 9.88
CA THR A 5 -6.80 4.73 9.07
C THR A 5 -7.09 4.17 7.68
N LEU A 6 -8.37 4.20 7.31
CA LEU A 6 -8.82 3.82 5.97
C LEU A 6 -9.00 5.08 5.13
N TRP A 7 -8.17 5.24 4.10
CA TRP A 7 -8.33 6.32 3.12
C TRP A 7 -9.22 5.85 1.97
N VAL A 8 -10.27 6.60 1.74
CA VAL A 8 -11.22 6.31 0.66
C VAL A 8 -11.44 7.55 -0.21
N PRO A 9 -11.67 7.39 -1.52
CA PRO A 9 -12.11 8.50 -2.37
C PRO A 9 -13.42 9.10 -1.83
N ARG A 10 -13.58 10.43 -1.94
CA ARG A 10 -14.78 11.14 -1.46
C ARG A 10 -16.07 10.51 -1.94
N ILE A 11 -16.11 10.08 -3.19
CA ILE A 11 -17.30 9.47 -3.81
C ILE A 11 -17.71 8.16 -3.11
N HIS A 12 -16.78 7.48 -2.45
CA HIS A 12 -17.04 6.21 -1.77
C HIS A 12 -17.17 6.33 -0.25
N GLU A 13 -16.96 7.52 0.33
CA GLU A 13 -16.93 7.69 1.78
C GLU A 13 -18.21 7.25 2.47
N GLN A 14 -19.36 7.70 1.98
CA GLN A 14 -20.66 7.35 2.59
C GLN A 14 -20.97 5.85 2.48
N HIS A 15 -20.65 5.25 1.33
CA HIS A 15 -20.83 3.82 1.11
C HIS A 15 -19.94 3.01 2.04
N THR A 16 -18.68 3.36 2.15
CA THR A 16 -17.71 2.71 3.03
C THR A 16 -18.14 2.83 4.50
N ARG A 17 -18.60 4.00 4.94
CA ARG A 17 -19.10 4.21 6.31
C ARG A 17 -20.34 3.35 6.60
N ARG A 18 -21.24 3.17 5.62
CA ARG A 18 -22.43 2.29 5.79
C ARG A 18 -22.01 0.84 5.98
N ILE A 19 -21.15 0.30 5.11
CA ILE A 19 -20.64 -1.07 5.22
C ILE A 19 -19.94 -1.26 6.56
N TRP A 20 -19.13 -0.30 6.95
CA TRP A 20 -18.38 -0.33 8.19
C TRP A 20 -19.31 -0.40 9.41
N ASN A 21 -20.28 0.50 9.49
CA ASN A 21 -21.21 0.58 10.61
C ASN A 21 -22.18 -0.62 10.69
N SER A 22 -22.43 -1.29 9.56
CA SER A 22 -23.25 -2.51 9.53
C SER A 22 -22.49 -3.76 10.00
N ASN A 23 -21.14 -3.69 10.11
CA ASN A 23 -20.30 -4.80 10.50
C ASN A 23 -19.91 -4.71 11.99
N SER A 24 -20.70 -5.34 12.86
CA SER A 24 -20.51 -5.31 14.31
C SER A 24 -19.21 -5.95 14.83
N ARG A 25 -18.41 -6.59 13.95
CA ARG A 25 -17.13 -7.23 14.33
C ARG A 25 -15.93 -6.29 14.20
N VAL A 26 -16.16 -5.02 13.85
CA VAL A 26 -15.09 -4.09 13.56
C VAL A 26 -14.67 -3.33 14.81
N SER A 27 -13.36 -3.20 14.99
CA SER A 27 -12.77 -2.46 16.12
C SER A 27 -13.14 -0.99 16.09
N PRO A 28 -13.44 -0.36 17.26
CA PRO A 28 -13.75 1.07 17.36
C PRO A 28 -12.58 2.00 16.98
N ASP A 29 -11.35 1.47 16.90
CA ASP A 29 -10.13 2.26 16.65
C ASP A 29 -9.82 2.53 15.18
N ILE A 30 -10.79 2.29 14.28
CA ILE A 30 -10.61 2.55 12.87
C ILE A 30 -11.20 3.91 12.47
N ARG A 31 -10.35 4.73 11.87
CA ARG A 31 -10.74 6.01 11.29
C ARG A 31 -10.95 5.87 9.78
N ILE A 32 -12.13 6.24 9.29
CA ILE A 32 -12.38 6.41 7.86
C ILE A 32 -12.15 7.89 7.53
N THR A 33 -11.25 8.13 6.57
CA THR A 33 -10.90 9.48 6.13
C THR A 33 -11.02 9.58 4.61
N SER A 34 -11.59 10.67 4.14
CA SER A 34 -11.66 11.00 2.72
C SER A 34 -10.66 12.10 2.39
N THR A 35 -9.79 11.83 1.44
CA THR A 35 -8.80 12.80 0.98
C THR A 35 -8.44 12.58 -0.49
N ASN A 36 -8.14 13.65 -1.19
CA ASN A 36 -7.59 13.59 -2.54
C ASN A 36 -6.05 13.49 -2.55
N ARG A 37 -5.42 13.54 -1.36
CA ARG A 37 -3.96 13.47 -1.19
C ARG A 37 -3.61 12.55 -0.02
N PRO A 38 -3.91 11.24 -0.10
CA PRO A 38 -3.67 10.30 1.00
C PRO A 38 -2.19 10.24 1.39
N TRP A 39 -1.29 10.47 0.45
CA TRP A 39 0.16 10.32 0.60
C TRP A 39 0.79 11.35 1.55
N THR A 40 0.17 12.50 1.73
CA THR A 40 0.67 13.52 2.67
C THR A 40 0.66 13.02 4.12
N GLN A 41 -0.20 12.07 4.42
CA GLN A 41 -0.33 11.44 5.74
C GLN A 41 0.17 9.99 5.75
N ALA A 42 -0.01 9.25 4.67
CA ALA A 42 0.38 7.84 4.54
C ALA A 42 1.88 7.63 4.79
N ARG A 43 2.73 8.59 4.42
CA ARG A 43 4.18 8.55 4.68
C ARG A 43 4.56 8.40 6.16
N TYR A 44 3.65 8.65 7.08
CA TYR A 44 3.86 8.48 8.53
C TYR A 44 3.23 7.19 9.06
N SER A 45 2.76 6.32 8.19
CA SER A 45 2.16 5.04 8.57
C SER A 45 3.23 3.98 8.75
N ASP A 46 3.03 3.11 9.73
CA ASP A 46 3.90 1.96 9.96
C ASP A 46 3.71 0.86 8.92
N LEU A 47 2.56 0.82 8.26
CA LEU A 47 2.18 -0.19 7.27
C LEU A 47 1.10 0.36 6.35
N ALA A 48 1.21 0.10 5.06
CA ALA A 48 0.17 0.29 4.05
C ALA A 48 -0.37 -1.06 3.58
N ILE A 49 -1.68 -1.10 3.32
CA ILE A 49 -2.35 -2.22 2.65
C ILE A 49 -3.02 -1.66 1.41
N THR A 50 -2.68 -2.18 0.24
CA THR A 50 -3.08 -1.62 -1.06
C THR A 50 -3.49 -2.72 -2.05
N THR A 51 -4.20 -2.34 -3.11
CA THR A 51 -4.69 -3.28 -4.14
C THR A 51 -3.66 -3.60 -5.24
N GLY A 52 -2.39 -3.41 -5.02
CA GLY A 52 -1.35 -3.79 -5.99
C GLY A 52 -1.21 -2.87 -7.22
N GLY A 53 -2.00 -1.80 -7.29
CA GLY A 53 -1.96 -0.80 -8.36
C GLY A 53 -1.04 0.38 -8.05
N GLN A 54 -1.37 1.56 -8.59
CA GLN A 54 -0.62 2.80 -8.40
C GLN A 54 -0.39 3.15 -6.94
N SER A 55 -1.36 2.91 -6.08
CA SER A 55 -1.26 3.15 -4.64
C SER A 55 -0.12 2.37 -3.97
N SER A 56 0.18 1.16 -4.47
CA SER A 56 1.36 0.42 -4.01
C SER A 56 2.66 1.11 -4.38
N ILE A 57 2.78 1.55 -5.64
CA ILE A 57 3.97 2.26 -6.14
C ILE A 57 4.22 3.53 -5.32
N GLU A 58 3.16 4.29 -5.08
CA GLU A 58 3.23 5.53 -4.30
C GLU A 58 3.64 5.26 -2.84
N ALA A 59 3.09 4.22 -2.20
CA ALA A 59 3.49 3.83 -0.85
C ALA A 59 4.97 3.39 -0.80
N LEU A 60 5.41 2.59 -1.75
CA LEU A 60 6.79 2.13 -1.87
C LEU A 60 7.77 3.27 -2.13
N CYS A 61 7.41 4.24 -2.98
CA CYS A 61 8.20 5.45 -3.24
C CYS A 61 8.39 6.31 -1.98
N LEU A 62 7.45 6.25 -1.04
CA LEU A 62 7.53 6.92 0.26
C LEU A 62 8.26 6.08 1.32
N GLY A 63 8.70 4.88 0.98
CA GLY A 63 9.32 3.95 1.91
C GLY A 63 8.36 3.36 2.95
N VAL A 64 7.05 3.39 2.70
CA VAL A 64 6.07 2.80 3.61
C VAL A 64 6.05 1.29 3.41
N PRO A 65 6.30 0.49 4.47
CA PRO A 65 6.15 -0.97 4.39
C PRO A 65 4.77 -1.33 3.85
N THR A 66 4.70 -2.18 2.82
CA THR A 66 3.46 -2.38 2.06
C THR A 66 3.10 -3.86 1.95
N ILE A 67 1.83 -4.17 2.23
CA ILE A 67 1.16 -5.41 1.83
C ILE A 67 0.35 -5.09 0.58
N ALA A 68 0.64 -5.76 -0.53
CA ALA A 68 -0.02 -5.56 -1.81
C ALA A 68 -0.93 -6.75 -2.18
N LEU A 69 -2.17 -6.45 -2.52
CA LEU A 69 -3.26 -7.36 -2.84
C LEU A 69 -3.62 -7.21 -4.33
N PRO A 70 -2.91 -7.86 -5.28
CA PRO A 70 -3.17 -7.64 -6.70
C PRO A 70 -4.53 -8.22 -7.11
N GLU A 71 -5.48 -7.36 -7.43
CA GLU A 71 -6.83 -7.75 -7.89
C GLU A 71 -6.85 -8.09 -9.37
N LEU A 72 -6.11 -7.33 -10.18
CA LEU A 72 -6.08 -7.49 -11.64
C LEU A 72 -4.90 -8.35 -12.08
N ALA A 73 -5.09 -9.17 -13.11
CA ALA A 73 -4.02 -9.99 -13.68
C ALA A 73 -2.78 -9.16 -14.05
N ALA A 74 -2.99 -7.99 -14.66
CA ALA A 74 -1.90 -7.07 -15.02
C ALA A 74 -1.08 -6.54 -13.84
N GLN A 75 -1.60 -6.60 -12.61
CA GLN A 75 -0.89 -6.18 -11.40
C GLN A 75 -0.04 -7.31 -10.81
N LYS A 76 -0.42 -8.56 -11.07
CA LYS A 76 0.17 -9.72 -10.39
C LYS A 76 1.65 -9.84 -10.65
N ASP A 77 2.07 -9.83 -11.90
CA ASP A 77 3.47 -10.02 -12.26
C ASP A 77 4.37 -8.95 -11.64
N PHE A 78 3.91 -7.70 -11.65
CA PHE A 78 4.64 -6.59 -11.06
C PHE A 78 4.73 -6.70 -9.53
N VAL A 79 3.62 -7.00 -8.86
CA VAL A 79 3.60 -7.18 -7.40
C VAL A 79 4.42 -8.41 -6.98
N TYR A 80 4.38 -9.48 -7.74
CA TYR A 80 5.20 -10.67 -7.46
C TYR A 80 6.68 -10.38 -7.63
N PHE A 81 7.07 -9.63 -8.67
CA PHE A 81 8.45 -9.15 -8.83
C PHE A 81 8.88 -8.32 -7.60
N LEU A 82 8.10 -7.32 -7.20
CA LEU A 82 8.43 -6.48 -6.03
C LEU A 82 8.53 -7.30 -4.74
N SER A 83 7.67 -8.30 -4.57
CA SER A 83 7.73 -9.19 -3.41
C SER A 83 8.94 -10.11 -3.44
N SER A 84 9.33 -10.61 -4.62
CA SER A 84 10.49 -11.51 -4.77
C SER A 84 11.82 -10.84 -4.40
N ILE A 85 11.92 -9.52 -4.59
CA ILE A 85 13.08 -8.73 -4.16
C ILE A 85 12.96 -8.18 -2.74
N GLY A 86 11.85 -8.43 -2.06
CA GLY A 86 11.60 -7.98 -0.68
C GLY A 86 11.14 -6.53 -0.53
N ALA A 87 10.67 -5.88 -1.61
CA ALA A 87 10.16 -4.51 -1.56
C ALA A 87 8.76 -4.40 -0.94
N CYS A 88 7.94 -5.46 -1.04
CA CYS A 88 6.62 -5.54 -0.42
C CYS A 88 6.29 -6.99 -0.02
N ILE A 89 5.20 -7.16 0.70
CA ILE A 89 4.58 -8.46 0.94
C ILE A 89 3.43 -8.61 -0.08
N SER A 90 3.50 -9.63 -0.94
CA SER A 90 2.41 -9.96 -1.86
C SER A 90 1.42 -10.91 -1.23
N VAL A 91 0.13 -10.66 -1.45
CA VAL A 91 -0.97 -11.57 -1.08
C VAL A 91 -1.62 -12.04 -2.38
N PRO A 92 -1.27 -13.23 -2.88
CA PRO A 92 -1.70 -13.70 -4.19
C PRO A 92 -3.19 -14.01 -4.28
N ASP A 93 -3.78 -14.42 -3.18
CA ASP A 93 -5.21 -14.75 -3.09
C ASP A 93 -5.81 -14.11 -1.83
N PHE A 94 -6.61 -13.07 -2.04
CA PHE A 94 -7.29 -12.36 -0.96
C PHE A 94 -8.33 -13.22 -0.23
N ALA A 95 -8.96 -14.17 -0.93
CA ALA A 95 -10.02 -14.99 -0.35
C ALA A 95 -9.50 -15.99 0.69
N THR A 96 -8.25 -16.45 0.52
CA THR A 96 -7.61 -17.45 1.40
C THR A 96 -6.58 -16.89 2.35
N ALA A 97 -6.14 -15.64 2.13
CA ALA A 97 -5.10 -15.02 2.93
C ALA A 97 -5.61 -14.57 4.30
N ASP A 98 -4.90 -14.92 5.35
CA ASP A 98 -5.09 -14.32 6.67
C ASP A 98 -4.41 -12.94 6.72
N LEU A 99 -5.07 -11.94 6.14
CA LEU A 99 -4.59 -10.57 6.09
C LEU A 99 -4.39 -9.98 7.50
N ARG A 100 -5.21 -10.41 8.47
CA ARG A 100 -5.07 -9.96 9.86
C ARG A 100 -3.74 -10.45 10.42
N HIS A 101 -3.43 -11.73 10.26
CA HIS A 101 -2.17 -12.30 10.73
C HIS A 101 -0.96 -11.63 10.06
N LEU A 102 -1.00 -11.45 8.74
CA LEU A 102 0.07 -10.77 8.00
C LEU A 102 0.29 -9.33 8.48
N ALA A 103 -0.79 -8.55 8.61
CA ALA A 103 -0.71 -7.17 9.09
C ALA A 103 -0.18 -7.10 10.53
N THR A 104 -0.68 -7.97 11.43
CA THR A 104 -0.24 -8.02 12.82
C THR A 104 1.24 -8.38 12.92
N THR A 105 1.69 -9.37 12.16
CA THR A 105 3.09 -9.79 12.10
C THR A 105 3.98 -8.66 11.56
N ALA A 106 3.58 -7.99 10.47
CA ALA A 106 4.33 -6.88 9.91
C ALA A 106 4.43 -5.71 10.89
N ILE A 107 3.35 -5.37 11.60
CA ILE A 107 3.35 -4.31 12.61
C ILE A 107 4.26 -4.68 13.80
N ALA A 108 4.18 -5.91 14.28
CA ALA A 108 4.96 -6.37 15.43
C ALA A 108 6.47 -6.50 15.13
N THR A 109 6.85 -6.77 13.87
CA THR A 109 8.23 -7.06 13.48
C THR A 109 8.91 -5.82 12.89
N LYS A 110 9.55 -5.01 13.74
CA LYS A 110 10.25 -3.79 13.33
C LYS A 110 11.31 -4.04 12.24
N THR A 111 12.12 -5.05 12.39
CA THR A 111 13.19 -5.39 11.44
C THR A 111 12.66 -5.74 10.04
N LEU A 112 11.48 -6.39 9.97
CA LEU A 112 10.80 -6.64 8.70
C LEU A 112 10.38 -5.33 8.03
N ARG A 113 9.75 -4.41 8.79
CA ARG A 113 9.33 -3.12 8.26
C ARG A 113 10.52 -2.28 7.76
N GLU A 114 11.60 -2.24 8.52
CA GLU A 114 12.83 -1.53 8.12
C GLU A 114 13.44 -2.13 6.84
N SER A 115 13.43 -3.44 6.70
CA SER A 115 13.90 -4.11 5.49
C SER A 115 13.03 -3.79 4.28
N LEU A 116 11.71 -3.93 4.40
CA LEU A 116 10.74 -3.58 3.35
C LEU A 116 10.91 -2.12 2.90
N SER A 117 10.96 -1.19 3.86
CA SER A 117 11.14 0.24 3.60
C SER A 117 12.44 0.54 2.84
N ARG A 118 13.55 -0.01 3.30
CA ARG A 118 14.86 0.18 2.67
C ARG A 118 14.89 -0.33 1.23
N ILE A 119 14.38 -1.54 1.00
CA ILE A 119 14.36 -2.13 -0.35
C ILE A 119 13.39 -1.36 -1.26
N ALA A 120 12.23 -0.97 -0.76
CA ALA A 120 11.26 -0.17 -1.50
C ALA A 120 11.88 1.14 -2.01
N LEU A 121 12.55 1.92 -1.13
CA LEU A 121 13.22 3.17 -1.50
C LEU A 121 14.36 2.98 -2.50
N GLN A 122 15.04 1.85 -2.46
CA GLN A 122 16.09 1.52 -3.44
C GLN A 122 15.51 1.12 -4.81
N THR A 123 14.29 0.58 -4.83
CA THR A 123 13.65 0.07 -6.04
C THR A 123 12.80 1.13 -6.74
N ILE A 124 12.06 1.93 -5.96
CA ILE A 124 11.11 2.94 -6.47
C ILE A 124 11.56 4.32 -5.99
N ASP A 125 12.42 4.96 -6.78
CA ASP A 125 13.05 6.24 -6.45
C ASP A 125 12.24 7.49 -6.80
N GLY A 126 11.06 7.33 -7.40
CA GLY A 126 10.22 8.44 -7.86
C GLY A 126 10.75 9.19 -9.10
N GLY A 127 11.92 8.85 -9.61
CA GLY A 127 12.58 9.53 -10.74
C GLY A 127 12.10 9.10 -12.13
N GLY A 128 11.09 8.23 -12.24
CA GLY A 128 10.65 7.65 -13.51
C GLY A 128 10.25 8.68 -14.56
N SER A 129 9.48 9.69 -14.19
CA SER A 129 9.05 10.75 -15.11
C SER A 129 10.22 11.55 -15.69
N SER A 130 11.21 11.88 -14.87
CA SER A 130 12.42 12.58 -15.31
C SER A 130 13.19 11.75 -16.34
N ARG A 131 13.40 10.46 -16.07
CA ARG A 131 14.07 9.54 -17.00
C ARG A 131 13.35 9.43 -18.35
N ILE A 132 12.02 9.39 -18.35
CA ILE A 132 11.24 9.39 -19.59
C ILE A 132 11.46 10.69 -20.37
N ILE A 133 11.38 11.84 -19.71
CA ILE A 133 11.60 13.15 -20.33
C ILE A 133 13.01 13.24 -20.94
N ASP A 134 14.03 12.82 -20.20
CA ASP A 134 15.41 12.85 -20.66
C ASP A 134 15.63 11.93 -21.87
N THR A 135 15.01 10.73 -21.84
CA THR A 135 15.03 9.81 -23.00
C THR A 135 14.39 10.44 -24.22
N VAL A 136 13.19 11.02 -24.07
CA VAL A 136 12.50 11.69 -25.21
C VAL A 136 13.35 12.83 -25.76
N ARG A 137 13.94 13.67 -24.90
CA ARG A 137 14.81 14.76 -25.33
C ARG A 137 16.06 14.29 -26.10
N SER A 138 16.58 13.12 -25.77
CA SER A 138 17.75 12.55 -26.47
C SER A 138 17.41 11.98 -27.86
N LEU A 139 16.13 11.82 -28.19
CA LEU A 139 15.65 11.32 -29.48
C LEU A 139 15.32 12.43 -30.49
N ILE A 140 15.32 13.69 -30.04
CA ILE A 140 15.01 14.89 -30.83
C ILE A 140 16.30 15.67 -31.10
#